data_d82d369fa90442909f06e3f6341070e7
#
_entry.id   d82d369fa90442909f06e3f6341070e7
#
_cell.length_a   1.000
_cell.length_b   1.000
_cell.length_c   1.000
_cell.angle_alpha   90.00
_cell.angle_beta   90.00
_cell.angle_gamma   90.00
#
_symmetry.space_group_name_H-M   'P 1'
#
loop_
_entity.id
_entity.type
_entity.pdbx_description
1 polymer ?
#
loop_
_entity_poly.entity_id
_entity_poly.type
_entity_poly.pdbx_seq_one_letter_code
_entity_poly.pdbx_strand_id
1 'polypeptide(L)'
;MSIIEDSKEIFENIKKVRPVMHNISNIVTANDCANITLACGGSPTMADDPDEVEDITSACNGFVLNMGNTGGFMVETMLRAGKKSNEVNHPTVLDPVGAGAAKRRNQVL
;
A
#
# COMPACT_ATOMS: atom_id res chain seq x y z
N MET A 1 20.68 -18.26 0.73
CA MET A 1 19.30 -18.79 0.67
C MET A 1 18.70 -18.53 -0.69
N SER A 2 17.89 -19.46 -1.18
CA SER A 2 17.20 -19.24 -2.46
C SER A 2 15.96 -18.36 -2.27
N ILE A 3 15.50 -17.76 -3.37
CA ILE A 3 14.25 -16.99 -3.38
C ILE A 3 13.06 -17.83 -2.91
N ILE A 4 13.06 -19.14 -3.25
CA ILE A 4 11.97 -20.06 -2.85
C ILE A 4 11.96 -20.28 -1.35
N GLU A 5 13.13 -20.49 -0.74
CA GLU A 5 13.26 -20.67 0.70
C GLU A 5 12.88 -19.39 1.46
N ASP A 6 13.34 -18.23 0.97
CA ASP A 6 13.01 -16.93 1.56
C ASP A 6 11.50 -16.65 1.47
N SER A 7 10.88 -16.95 0.32
CA SER A 7 9.44 -16.78 0.13
C SER A 7 8.63 -17.66 1.08
N LYS A 8 9.05 -18.91 1.28
CA LYS A 8 8.40 -19.83 2.21
C LYS A 8 8.41 -19.29 3.63
N GLU A 9 9.56 -18.80 4.09
CA GLU A 9 9.72 -18.21 5.41
C GLU A 9 8.84 -16.96 5.57
N ILE A 10 8.79 -16.09 4.55
CA ILE A 10 7.96 -14.90 4.54
C ILE A 10 6.47 -15.28 4.70
N PHE A 11 5.98 -16.24 3.93
CA PHE A 11 4.58 -16.68 4.04
C PHE A 11 4.26 -17.30 5.41
N GLU A 12 5.17 -18.05 5.97
CA GLU A 12 5.00 -18.60 7.32
C GLU A 12 4.93 -17.47 8.37
N ASN A 13 5.76 -16.46 8.24
CA ASN A 13 5.76 -15.29 9.13
C ASN A 13 4.48 -14.46 9.00
N ILE A 14 3.98 -14.26 7.79
CA ILE A 14 2.71 -13.57 7.54
C ILE A 14 1.56 -14.27 8.27
N LYS A 15 1.50 -15.60 8.21
CA LYS A 15 0.47 -16.39 8.90
C LYS A 15 0.53 -16.25 10.41
N LYS A 16 1.73 -16.13 10.98
CA LYS A 16 1.93 -15.96 12.42
C LYS A 16 1.56 -14.55 12.88
N VAL A 17 2.01 -13.54 12.17
CA VAL A 17 1.87 -12.12 12.56
C VAL A 17 0.51 -11.57 12.16
N ARG A 18 -0.04 -12.02 11.03
CA ARG A 18 -1.27 -11.50 10.42
C ARG A 18 -1.23 -9.97 10.29
N PRO A 19 -0.27 -9.42 9.55
CA PRO A 19 -0.08 -7.97 9.48
C PRO A 19 -1.29 -7.28 8.85
N VAL A 20 -1.61 -6.10 9.35
CA VAL A 20 -2.60 -5.22 8.75
C VAL A 20 -1.89 -4.36 7.72
N MET A 21 -2.28 -4.52 6.46
CA MET A 21 -1.67 -3.85 5.33
C MET A 21 -2.58 -2.75 4.80
N HIS A 22 -2.12 -1.51 4.89
CA HIS A 22 -2.82 -0.39 4.31
C HIS A 22 -2.48 -0.28 2.83
N ASN A 23 -3.50 -0.24 1.98
CA ASN A 23 -3.33 -0.09 0.54
C ASN A 23 -4.10 1.13 0.06
N ILE A 24 -3.43 2.03 -0.62
CA ILE A 24 -4.09 3.02 -1.47
C ILE A 24 -3.92 2.52 -2.90
N SER A 25 -4.98 1.95 -3.44
CA SER A 25 -5.00 1.33 -4.77
C SER A 25 -5.87 2.13 -5.72
N ASN A 26 -5.82 1.79 -7.00
CA ASN A 26 -6.77 2.34 -7.95
C ASN A 26 -8.07 1.52 -7.94
N ILE A 27 -9.15 2.11 -8.46
CA ILE A 27 -10.48 1.51 -8.44
C ILE A 27 -10.56 0.16 -9.17
N VAL A 28 -9.70 -0.05 -10.16
CA VAL A 28 -9.72 -1.28 -10.99
C VAL A 28 -9.17 -2.46 -10.22
N THR A 29 -8.17 -2.26 -9.36
CA THR A 29 -7.43 -3.33 -8.70
C THR A 29 -7.66 -3.41 -7.20
N ALA A 30 -8.42 -2.50 -6.60
CA ALA A 30 -8.60 -2.43 -5.15
C ALA A 30 -9.10 -3.77 -4.56
N ASN A 31 -10.13 -4.36 -5.16
CA ASN A 31 -10.68 -5.62 -4.72
C ASN A 31 -9.68 -6.77 -4.84
N ASP A 32 -8.94 -6.83 -5.94
CA ASP A 32 -7.92 -7.86 -6.17
C ASP A 32 -6.76 -7.74 -5.17
N CYS A 33 -6.33 -6.50 -4.87
CA CYS A 33 -5.29 -6.25 -3.86
C CYS A 33 -5.74 -6.70 -2.47
N ALA A 34 -6.98 -6.42 -2.10
CA ALA A 34 -7.55 -6.87 -0.84
C ALA A 34 -7.59 -8.41 -0.76
N ASN A 35 -8.06 -9.05 -1.82
CA ASN A 35 -8.20 -10.51 -1.86
C ASN A 35 -6.85 -11.23 -1.85
N ILE A 36 -5.84 -10.75 -2.57
CA ILE A 36 -4.51 -11.38 -2.53
C ILE A 36 -3.84 -11.20 -1.16
N THR A 37 -4.04 -10.07 -0.51
CA THR A 37 -3.56 -9.85 0.86
C THR A 37 -4.16 -10.86 1.82
N LEU A 38 -5.48 -11.07 1.75
CA LEU A 38 -6.17 -12.08 2.55
C LEU A 38 -5.66 -13.50 2.24
N ALA A 39 -5.49 -13.82 0.97
CA ALA A 39 -4.99 -15.13 0.56
C ALA A 39 -3.58 -15.42 1.10
N CYS A 40 -2.75 -14.40 1.24
CA CYS A 40 -1.41 -14.52 1.83
C CYS A 40 -1.41 -14.60 3.35
N GLY A 41 -2.54 -14.35 4.01
CA GLY A 41 -2.69 -14.40 5.47
C GLY A 41 -2.65 -13.05 6.16
N GLY A 42 -2.56 -11.96 5.44
CA GLY A 42 -2.62 -10.60 5.99
C GLY A 42 -4.05 -10.07 6.09
N SER A 43 -4.20 -8.90 6.67
CA SER A 43 -5.47 -8.16 6.75
C SER A 43 -5.39 -6.88 5.93
N PRO A 44 -6.18 -6.73 4.86
CA PRO A 44 -6.14 -5.51 4.05
C PRO A 44 -7.00 -4.40 4.67
N THR A 45 -6.52 -3.17 4.53
CA THR A 45 -7.27 -1.96 4.82
C THR A 45 -7.11 -1.02 3.63
N MET A 46 -8.23 -0.61 3.02
CA MET A 46 -8.26 0.13 1.76
C MET A 46 -8.70 1.59 1.94
N ALA A 47 -8.37 2.20 3.07
CA ALA A 47 -8.77 3.58 3.38
C ALA A 47 -8.03 4.60 2.50
N ASP A 48 -8.79 5.50 1.89
CA ASP A 48 -8.26 6.52 0.99
C ASP A 48 -8.86 7.92 1.22
N ASP A 49 -9.60 8.09 2.31
CA ASP A 49 -10.12 9.41 2.69
C ASP A 49 -9.02 10.24 3.34
N PRO A 50 -8.73 11.46 2.84
CA PRO A 50 -7.67 12.30 3.41
C PRO A 50 -7.89 12.67 4.87
N ASP A 51 -9.12 12.66 5.36
CA ASP A 51 -9.44 13.02 6.73
C ASP A 51 -9.16 11.91 7.75
N GLU A 52 -9.02 10.65 7.30
CA GLU A 52 -8.74 9.52 8.19
C GLU A 52 -7.43 8.79 7.87
N VAL A 53 -6.83 9.06 6.73
CA VAL A 53 -5.75 8.23 6.20
C VAL A 53 -4.52 8.16 7.11
N GLU A 54 -4.19 9.24 7.80
CA GLU A 54 -3.05 9.27 8.70
C GLU A 54 -3.26 8.37 9.93
N ASP A 55 -4.45 8.38 10.49
CA ASP A 55 -4.81 7.52 11.63
C ASP A 55 -4.80 6.05 11.21
N ILE A 56 -5.36 5.74 10.05
CA ILE A 56 -5.39 4.39 9.50
C ILE A 56 -3.96 3.90 9.21
N THR A 57 -3.14 4.72 8.56
CA THR A 57 -1.74 4.37 8.28
C THR A 57 -0.99 4.05 9.56
N SER A 58 -1.18 4.84 10.60
CA SER A 58 -0.54 4.64 11.91
C SER A 58 -0.94 3.32 12.56
N ALA A 59 -2.20 2.91 12.40
CA ALA A 59 -2.74 1.69 12.99
C ALA A 59 -2.34 0.41 12.24
N CYS A 60 -1.84 0.53 11.00
CA CYS A 60 -1.43 -0.60 10.17
C CYS A 60 0.03 -0.99 10.42
N ASN A 61 0.48 -2.08 9.80
CA ASN A 61 1.84 -2.58 9.93
C ASN A 61 2.72 -2.28 8.71
N GLY A 62 2.12 -2.01 7.58
CA GLY A 62 2.81 -1.69 6.32
C GLY A 62 1.89 -0.96 5.37
N PHE A 63 2.47 -0.40 4.32
CA PHE A 63 1.75 0.46 3.38
C PHE A 63 2.15 0.17 1.94
N VAL A 64 1.16 0.03 1.08
CA VAL A 64 1.33 -0.09 -0.37
C VAL A 64 0.63 1.09 -1.04
N LEU A 65 1.36 1.80 -1.87
CA LEU A 65 0.93 3.02 -2.54
C LEU A 65 0.95 2.80 -4.04
N ASN A 66 -0.22 2.86 -4.69
CA ASN A 66 -0.37 2.67 -6.12
C ASN A 66 -0.84 3.97 -6.77
N MET A 67 -0.10 4.44 -7.76
CA MET A 67 -0.37 5.70 -8.48
C MET A 67 -1.34 5.55 -9.65
N GLY A 68 -2.14 4.51 -9.69
CA GLY A 68 -3.09 4.28 -10.79
C GLY A 68 -4.18 5.34 -10.90
N ASN A 69 -4.50 6.03 -9.80
CA ASN A 69 -5.45 7.14 -9.77
C ASN A 69 -4.80 8.37 -9.11
N THR A 70 -4.67 9.46 -9.87
CA THR A 70 -4.12 10.74 -9.38
C THR A 70 -5.15 11.87 -9.41
N GLY A 71 -6.43 11.55 -9.61
CA GLY A 71 -7.50 12.54 -9.69
C GLY A 71 -8.02 12.98 -8.31
N GLY A 72 -8.75 14.10 -8.29
CA GLY A 72 -9.38 14.60 -7.08
C GLY A 72 -8.40 14.83 -5.95
N PHE A 73 -8.73 14.32 -4.79
CA PHE A 73 -7.92 14.42 -3.56
C PHE A 73 -6.91 13.27 -3.38
N MET A 74 -6.78 12.37 -4.36
CA MET A 74 -5.94 11.17 -4.20
C MET A 74 -4.46 11.49 -3.98
N VAL A 75 -3.93 12.51 -4.66
CA VAL A 75 -2.52 12.90 -4.46
C VAL A 75 -2.29 13.38 -3.02
N GLU A 76 -3.18 14.21 -2.49
CA GLU A 76 -3.10 14.65 -1.10
C GLU A 76 -3.17 13.48 -0.14
N THR A 77 -4.10 12.57 -0.33
CA THR A 77 -4.24 11.36 0.47
C THR A 77 -2.95 10.53 0.48
N MET A 78 -2.39 10.30 -0.71
CA MET A 78 -1.15 9.53 -0.87
C MET A 78 0.04 10.19 -0.19
N LEU A 79 0.18 11.50 -0.30
CA LEU A 79 1.26 12.24 0.34
C LEU A 79 1.14 12.20 1.87
N ARG A 80 -0.06 12.37 2.40
CA ARG A 80 -0.31 12.27 3.85
C ARG A 80 -0.01 10.87 4.39
N ALA A 81 -0.52 9.85 3.73
CA ALA A 81 -0.28 8.46 4.12
C ALA A 81 1.19 8.07 4.04
N GLY A 82 1.85 8.42 2.95
CA GLY A 82 3.27 8.13 2.75
C GLY A 82 4.16 8.79 3.79
N LYS A 83 3.90 10.06 4.07
CA LYS A 83 4.61 10.79 5.13
C LYS A 83 4.40 10.14 6.50
N LYS A 84 3.16 9.81 6.83
CA LYS A 84 2.84 9.15 8.09
C LYS A 84 3.50 7.78 8.20
N SER A 85 3.49 6.99 7.12
CA SER A 85 4.16 5.69 7.09
C SER A 85 5.65 5.82 7.39
N ASN A 86 6.31 6.82 6.83
CA ASN A 86 7.71 7.12 7.12
C ASN A 86 7.92 7.56 8.57
N GLU A 87 7.07 8.42 9.10
CA GLU A 87 7.14 8.88 10.49
C GLU A 87 7.05 7.74 11.52
N VAL A 88 6.22 6.74 11.24
CA VAL A 88 6.05 5.57 12.12
C VAL A 88 6.93 4.39 11.75
N ASN A 89 7.83 4.57 10.79
CA ASN A 89 8.80 3.56 10.31
C ASN A 89 8.16 2.28 9.79
N HIS A 90 7.02 2.38 9.12
CA HIS A 90 6.40 1.23 8.47
C HIS A 90 7.04 0.97 7.10
N PRO A 91 7.22 -0.30 6.70
CA PRO A 91 7.63 -0.62 5.33
C PRO A 91 6.63 -0.04 4.33
N THR A 92 7.13 0.58 3.29
CA THR A 92 6.32 1.21 2.24
C THR A 92 6.77 0.73 0.87
N VAL A 93 5.81 0.30 0.05
CA VAL A 93 6.04 -0.07 -1.35
C VAL A 93 5.29 0.91 -2.25
N LEU A 94 6.02 1.52 -3.16
CA LEU A 94 5.44 2.39 -4.20
C LEU A 94 5.33 1.64 -5.52
N ASP A 95 4.12 1.58 -6.06
CA ASP A 95 3.87 1.10 -7.42
C ASP A 95 3.61 2.31 -8.33
N PRO A 96 4.60 2.73 -9.14
CA PRO A 96 4.54 3.95 -9.93
C PRO A 96 3.78 3.74 -11.26
N VAL A 97 2.54 3.31 -11.20
CA VAL A 97 1.71 3.04 -12.38
C VAL A 97 1.68 4.24 -13.30
N GLY A 98 2.04 4.04 -14.55
CA GLY A 98 2.03 5.08 -15.59
C GLY A 98 3.20 6.07 -15.51
N ALA A 99 4.22 5.80 -14.71
CA ALA A 99 5.44 6.62 -14.69
C ALA A 99 6.06 6.72 -16.09
N GLY A 100 6.38 7.93 -16.51
CA GLY A 100 6.91 8.21 -17.86
C GLY A 100 5.84 8.37 -18.94
N ALA A 101 4.59 7.96 -18.70
CA ALA A 101 3.54 8.00 -19.72
C ALA A 101 2.88 9.39 -19.85
N ALA A 102 2.91 10.22 -18.82
CA ALA A 102 2.31 11.54 -18.81
C ALA A 102 3.01 12.46 -17.82
N LYS A 103 2.97 13.77 -18.11
CA LYS A 103 3.52 14.80 -17.20
C LYS A 103 2.96 14.66 -15.79
N ARG A 104 1.65 14.46 -15.66
CA ARG A 104 0.98 14.33 -14.36
C ARG A 104 1.56 13.20 -13.54
N ARG A 105 1.81 12.04 -14.17
CA ARG A 105 2.39 10.88 -13.48
C ARG A 105 3.78 11.20 -12.94
N ASN A 106 4.60 11.85 -13.74
CA ASN A 106 5.96 12.24 -13.35
C ASN A 106 5.97 13.29 -12.23
N GLN A 107 5.01 14.22 -12.24
CA GLN A 107 4.89 15.26 -11.21
C GLN A 107 4.48 14.67 -9.85
N VAL A 108 3.70 13.62 -9.84
CA VAL A 108 3.22 12.97 -8.60
C VAL A 108 4.30 12.10 -7.96
N LEU A 109 5.19 11.54 -8.76
CA LEU A 109 6.31 10.74 -8.25
C LEU A 109 7.20 11.56 -7.31
#